data_d20d1a134cc2b4338e3a5e2dc0192a1d
#
_entry.id   d20d1a134cc2b4338e3a5e2dc0192a1d
#
_cell.length_a   1.000
_cell.length_b   1.000
_cell.length_c   1.000
_cell.angle_alpha   90.00
_cell.angle_beta   90.00
_cell.angle_gamma   90.00
#
_symmetry.space_group_name_H-M   'P 1'
#
loop_
_entity.id
_entity.type
_entity.pdbx_description
1 polymer ?
#
loop_
_entity_poly.entity_id
_entity_poly.type
_entity_poly.pdbx_seq_one_letter_code
_entity_poly.pdbx_strand_id
1 'polypeptide(L)'
;MAQAYDAGGAGGGDNRTKDLIATVSAIANSLMNEVGKVIIGKQENLRRVTVGILSNGNMLLEDFPGLGKTMLSNTFAKALGCKFKRVQFTPDLLPSDIMGTYMYDQKTGEFKLRAGPLFCNILLADEINRAPPKTQAALLEAMEEKQVTIEGITHKLPAPFVVLATQNPIEQEGTYPLPEAQMDRFLIKMSMGYPDRSEEKAILARRKLRGKDDHDVLQITSPKKVVAMQKALETVHVDPAILSYVVEIVQRSREDHRIINGCSPRASQNLFKSSRAAAAIDGRDYVIPDDIKSIALQICSHRIVMKPEAKIRGITGMHIMRKILSEVPVPVIQPA
;
A
#
# COMPACT_ATOMS: atom_id res chain seq x y z
N MET A 1 -6.17 30.01 34.33
CA MET A 1 -6.22 30.88 33.15
C MET A 1 -6.57 30.01 31.96
N ALA A 2 -7.84 29.99 31.56
CA ALA A 2 -8.34 29.27 30.40
C ALA A 2 -8.26 30.23 29.22
N GLN A 3 -7.45 29.88 28.20
CA GLN A 3 -7.47 30.59 26.93
C GLN A 3 -8.65 30.10 26.09
N ALA A 4 -9.54 31.02 25.76
CA ALA A 4 -10.65 30.80 24.85
C ALA A 4 -10.10 30.53 23.44
N TYR A 5 -10.51 29.41 22.83
CA TYR A 5 -10.34 29.16 21.39
C TYR A 5 -11.42 29.98 20.66
N ASP A 6 -10.96 30.88 19.85
CA ASP A 6 -11.76 31.75 19.00
C ASP A 6 -12.39 30.93 17.86
N ALA A 7 -13.71 30.83 17.85
CA ALA A 7 -14.50 30.14 16.81
C ALA A 7 -14.91 31.16 15.74
N GLY A 8 -13.98 31.51 14.88
CA GLY A 8 -14.24 32.45 13.78
C GLY A 8 -13.76 31.88 12.45
N GLY A 9 -14.66 31.47 11.56
CA GLY A 9 -14.35 31.19 10.16
C GLY A 9 -14.97 29.93 9.51
N ALA A 10 -16.25 29.66 9.76
CA ALA A 10 -16.91 28.41 9.29
C ALA A 10 -17.37 28.40 7.81
N GLY A 11 -17.17 29.46 7.02
CA GLY A 11 -17.71 29.47 5.65
C GLY A 11 -16.72 29.29 4.50
N GLY A 12 -15.44 29.65 4.71
CA GLY A 12 -14.42 29.61 3.63
C GLY A 12 -13.59 28.34 3.59
N GLY A 13 -13.54 27.55 4.66
CA GLY A 13 -12.75 26.33 4.77
C GLY A 13 -13.40 25.14 4.05
N ASP A 14 -14.70 25.03 4.10
CA ASP A 14 -15.47 23.89 3.56
C ASP A 14 -15.38 23.79 2.03
N ASN A 15 -15.60 24.89 1.29
CA ASN A 15 -15.49 24.87 -0.18
C ASN A 15 -14.08 24.57 -0.67
N ARG A 16 -13.03 25.09 -0.03
CA ARG A 16 -11.64 24.83 -0.41
C ARG A 16 -11.26 23.35 -0.21
N THR A 17 -11.75 22.76 0.86
CA THR A 17 -11.55 21.32 1.14
C THR A 17 -12.25 20.47 0.09
N LYS A 18 -13.50 20.77 -0.25
CA LYS A 18 -14.27 20.07 -1.28
C LYS A 18 -13.57 20.14 -2.65
N ASP A 19 -13.11 21.32 -3.08
CA ASP A 19 -12.38 21.49 -4.33
C ASP A 19 -11.07 20.68 -4.37
N LEU A 20 -10.36 20.66 -3.23
CA LEU A 20 -9.13 19.91 -3.10
C LEU A 20 -9.38 18.39 -3.22
N ILE A 21 -10.40 17.88 -2.53
CA ILE A 21 -10.78 16.45 -2.59
C ILE A 21 -11.35 16.10 -3.97
N ALA A 22 -12.14 16.96 -4.60
CA ALA A 22 -12.59 16.77 -5.97
C ALA A 22 -11.40 16.62 -6.96
N THR A 23 -10.35 17.44 -6.76
CA THR A 23 -9.11 17.32 -7.55
C THR A 23 -8.41 15.98 -7.31
N VAL A 24 -8.31 15.53 -6.04
CA VAL A 24 -7.75 14.22 -5.70
C VAL A 24 -8.53 13.10 -6.37
N SER A 25 -9.86 13.14 -6.29
CA SER A 25 -10.76 12.17 -6.92
C SER A 25 -10.56 12.10 -8.44
N ALA A 26 -10.57 13.25 -9.11
CA ALA A 26 -10.39 13.33 -10.56
C ALA A 26 -9.05 12.71 -11.01
N ILE A 27 -7.95 13.03 -10.32
CA ILE A 27 -6.62 12.47 -10.63
C ILE A 27 -6.59 10.97 -10.33
N ALA A 28 -7.11 10.52 -9.20
CA ALA A 28 -7.14 9.11 -8.80
C ALA A 28 -7.95 8.25 -9.78
N ASN A 29 -9.12 8.73 -10.20
CA ASN A 29 -9.96 8.03 -11.18
C ASN A 29 -9.30 8.02 -12.58
N SER A 30 -8.68 9.12 -13.01
CA SER A 30 -7.91 9.16 -14.26
C SER A 30 -6.72 8.19 -14.22
N LEU A 31 -6.04 8.09 -13.08
CA LEU A 31 -4.95 7.15 -12.85
C LEU A 31 -5.43 5.70 -12.98
N MET A 32 -6.51 5.33 -12.28
CA MET A 32 -7.07 3.98 -12.33
C MET A 32 -7.56 3.63 -13.75
N ASN A 33 -8.17 4.57 -14.45
CA ASN A 33 -8.60 4.40 -15.84
C ASN A 33 -7.40 4.17 -16.78
N GLU A 34 -6.32 4.93 -16.62
CA GLU A 34 -5.13 4.76 -17.45
C GLU A 34 -4.45 3.42 -17.21
N VAL A 35 -4.26 3.06 -15.93
CA VAL A 35 -3.69 1.76 -15.54
C VAL A 35 -4.60 0.61 -15.99
N GLY A 36 -5.92 0.77 -15.94
CA GLY A 36 -6.92 -0.21 -16.39
C GLY A 36 -6.89 -0.50 -17.90
N LYS A 37 -6.28 0.38 -18.70
CA LYS A 37 -6.03 0.06 -20.11
C LYS A 37 -4.99 -1.05 -20.30
N VAL A 38 -4.08 -1.19 -19.34
CA VAL A 38 -3.00 -2.20 -19.34
C VAL A 38 -3.38 -3.41 -18.49
N ILE A 39 -3.87 -3.17 -17.27
CA ILE A 39 -4.26 -4.21 -16.31
C ILE A 39 -5.77 -4.44 -16.43
N ILE A 40 -6.13 -5.55 -17.07
CA ILE A 40 -7.53 -5.83 -17.44
C ILE A 40 -8.26 -6.50 -16.28
N GLY A 41 -9.52 -6.08 -16.02
CA GLY A 41 -10.46 -6.76 -15.14
C GLY A 41 -10.21 -6.63 -13.64
N LYS A 42 -9.15 -5.96 -13.20
CA LYS A 42 -8.72 -5.90 -11.79
C LYS A 42 -9.07 -4.57 -11.11
N GLN A 43 -10.26 -4.00 -11.35
CA GLN A 43 -10.65 -2.67 -10.87
C GLN A 43 -10.50 -2.52 -9.35
N GLU A 44 -10.96 -3.51 -8.56
CA GLU A 44 -10.81 -3.52 -7.12
C GLU A 44 -9.34 -3.50 -6.66
N ASN A 45 -8.47 -4.24 -7.36
CA ASN A 45 -7.06 -4.24 -7.06
C ASN A 45 -6.40 -2.91 -7.44
N LEU A 46 -6.79 -2.30 -8.57
CA LEU A 46 -6.33 -0.96 -8.94
C LEU A 46 -6.73 0.07 -7.89
N ARG A 47 -7.98 0.00 -7.39
CA ARG A 47 -8.46 0.86 -6.31
C ARG A 47 -7.64 0.66 -5.03
N ARG A 48 -7.38 -0.59 -4.60
CA ARG A 48 -6.58 -0.90 -3.41
C ARG A 48 -5.14 -0.39 -3.53
N VAL A 49 -4.51 -0.55 -4.69
CA VAL A 49 -3.16 0.00 -4.95
C VAL A 49 -3.19 1.52 -4.90
N THR A 50 -4.21 2.17 -5.47
CA THR A 50 -4.37 3.63 -5.42
C THR A 50 -4.57 4.11 -3.98
N VAL A 51 -5.41 3.44 -3.17
CA VAL A 51 -5.54 3.70 -1.73
C VAL A 51 -4.19 3.54 -1.03
N GLY A 52 -3.44 2.48 -1.32
CA GLY A 52 -2.11 2.24 -0.74
C GLY A 52 -1.12 3.36 -1.06
N ILE A 53 -1.06 3.81 -2.31
CA ILE A 53 -0.19 4.91 -2.75
C ILE A 53 -0.58 6.23 -2.08
N LEU A 54 -1.86 6.57 -2.08
CA LEU A 54 -2.37 7.80 -1.48
C LEU A 54 -2.20 7.80 0.04
N SER A 55 -2.28 6.64 0.68
CA SER A 55 -1.99 6.47 2.11
C SER A 55 -0.49 6.43 2.42
N ASN A 56 0.40 6.62 1.45
CA ASN A 56 1.86 6.47 1.59
C ASN A 56 2.25 5.14 2.25
N GLY A 57 1.52 4.06 1.94
CA GLY A 57 1.66 2.75 2.52
C GLY A 57 2.35 1.75 1.59
N ASN A 58 3.07 0.81 2.16
CA ASN A 58 3.70 -0.28 1.41
C ASN A 58 2.73 -1.46 1.28
N MET A 59 2.84 -2.22 0.20
CA MET A 59 1.89 -3.28 -0.13
C MET A 59 2.60 -4.61 -0.36
N LEU A 60 1.98 -5.71 0.08
CA LEU A 60 2.44 -7.07 -0.18
C LEU A 60 1.46 -7.77 -1.12
N LEU A 61 1.97 -8.21 -2.25
CA LEU A 61 1.25 -9.00 -3.26
C LEU A 61 1.61 -10.48 -3.09
N GLU A 62 0.66 -11.28 -2.64
CA GLU A 62 0.86 -12.73 -2.43
C GLU A 62 0.16 -13.49 -3.54
N ASP A 63 0.92 -13.90 -4.54
CA ASP A 63 0.43 -14.53 -5.76
C ASP A 63 1.46 -15.43 -6.40
N PHE A 64 0.96 -16.34 -7.23
CA PHE A 64 1.80 -17.12 -8.15
C PHE A 64 2.59 -16.24 -9.13
N PRO A 65 3.69 -16.73 -9.69
CA PRO A 65 4.41 -16.05 -10.76
C PRO A 65 3.51 -15.88 -12.01
N GLY A 66 3.81 -14.86 -12.83
CA GLY A 66 3.11 -14.64 -14.10
C GLY A 66 1.80 -13.84 -14.03
N LEU A 67 1.35 -13.41 -12.86
CA LEU A 67 0.08 -12.68 -12.69
C LEU A 67 0.19 -11.16 -12.88
N GLY A 68 1.22 -10.67 -13.57
CA GLY A 68 1.30 -9.26 -13.99
C GLY A 68 1.74 -8.27 -12.90
N LYS A 69 2.31 -8.73 -11.77
CA LYS A 69 2.76 -7.86 -10.66
C LYS A 69 3.76 -6.79 -11.09
N THR A 70 4.73 -7.17 -11.92
CA THR A 70 5.72 -6.23 -12.50
C THR A 70 5.06 -5.22 -13.43
N MET A 71 4.13 -5.68 -14.26
CA MET A 71 3.37 -4.83 -15.17
C MET A 71 2.54 -3.81 -14.39
N LEU A 72 1.82 -4.25 -13.35
CA LEU A 72 1.04 -3.39 -12.46
C LEU A 72 1.90 -2.27 -11.88
N SER A 73 3.02 -2.63 -11.22
CA SER A 73 3.90 -1.67 -10.54
C SER A 73 4.53 -0.67 -11.48
N ASN A 74 5.00 -1.13 -12.64
CA ASN A 74 5.60 -0.27 -13.67
C ASN A 74 4.58 0.66 -14.31
N THR A 75 3.35 0.17 -14.58
CA THR A 75 2.28 0.98 -15.15
C THR A 75 1.85 2.09 -14.20
N PHE A 76 1.67 1.78 -12.91
CA PHE A 76 1.42 2.82 -11.89
C PHE A 76 2.55 3.85 -11.85
N ALA A 77 3.80 3.41 -11.84
CA ALA A 77 4.94 4.33 -11.81
C ALA A 77 4.97 5.27 -13.01
N LYS A 78 4.75 4.75 -14.23
CA LYS A 78 4.66 5.57 -15.45
C LYS A 78 3.52 6.58 -15.38
N ALA A 79 2.31 6.12 -15.01
CA ALA A 79 1.14 7.00 -14.91
C ALA A 79 1.29 8.08 -13.82
N LEU A 80 2.04 7.80 -12.76
CA LEU A 80 2.36 8.74 -11.68
C LEU A 80 3.55 9.66 -12.01
N GLY A 81 4.29 9.42 -13.11
CA GLY A 81 5.54 10.11 -13.43
C GLY A 81 6.65 9.82 -12.41
N CYS A 82 6.60 8.67 -11.74
CA CYS A 82 7.49 8.25 -10.68
C CYS A 82 8.65 7.40 -11.20
N LYS A 83 9.83 7.54 -10.57
CA LYS A 83 10.98 6.67 -10.86
C LYS A 83 10.69 5.26 -10.34
N PHE A 84 10.70 4.29 -11.25
CA PHE A 84 10.49 2.86 -10.96
C PHE A 84 11.82 2.13 -10.88
N LYS A 85 11.92 1.20 -9.93
CA LYS A 85 12.98 0.20 -9.87
C LYS A 85 12.37 -1.16 -9.49
N ARG A 86 12.96 -2.22 -10.04
CA ARG A 86 12.66 -3.60 -9.66
C ARG A 86 13.92 -4.24 -9.10
N VAL A 87 13.79 -4.94 -8.00
CA VAL A 87 14.83 -5.78 -7.41
C VAL A 87 14.26 -7.17 -7.25
N GLN A 88 14.92 -8.15 -7.86
CA GLN A 88 14.65 -9.56 -7.60
C GLN A 88 15.42 -9.98 -6.36
N PHE A 89 14.71 -10.43 -5.35
CA PHE A 89 15.31 -10.92 -4.12
C PHE A 89 15.81 -12.34 -4.30
N THR A 90 17.09 -12.58 -4.00
CA THR A 90 17.78 -13.87 -4.15
C THR A 90 18.54 -14.19 -2.86
N PRO A 91 18.89 -15.48 -2.63
CA PRO A 91 19.58 -15.88 -1.41
C PRO A 91 20.96 -15.21 -1.18
N ASP A 92 21.58 -14.72 -2.22
CA ASP A 92 22.90 -14.07 -2.22
C ASP A 92 22.80 -12.52 -2.18
N LEU A 93 21.59 -11.94 -2.24
CA LEU A 93 21.40 -10.48 -2.24
C LEU A 93 21.82 -9.87 -0.91
N LEU A 94 22.72 -8.89 -0.96
CA LEU A 94 23.22 -8.16 0.21
C LEU A 94 22.44 -6.86 0.45
N PRO A 95 22.42 -6.35 1.70
CA PRO A 95 21.84 -5.02 1.99
C PRO A 95 22.43 -3.89 1.16
N SER A 96 23.75 -3.92 0.91
CA SER A 96 24.46 -2.95 0.07
C SER A 96 23.97 -2.92 -1.38
N ASP A 97 23.50 -4.06 -1.91
CA ASP A 97 22.99 -4.14 -3.29
C ASP A 97 21.69 -3.35 -3.46
N ILE A 98 20.89 -3.25 -2.40
CA ILE A 98 19.64 -2.50 -2.43
C ILE A 98 19.79 -1.05 -1.96
N MET A 99 20.63 -0.78 -0.95
CA MET A 99 20.89 0.57 -0.41
C MET A 99 21.88 1.36 -1.24
N GLY A 100 22.91 0.67 -1.78
CA GLY A 100 24.08 1.29 -2.37
C GLY A 100 25.28 1.29 -1.41
N THR A 101 26.39 1.82 -1.89
CA THR A 101 27.66 1.88 -1.17
C THR A 101 28.46 3.08 -1.61
N TYR A 102 29.43 3.52 -0.81
CA TYR A 102 30.39 4.51 -1.23
C TYR A 102 31.51 3.86 -2.04
N MET A 103 31.85 4.47 -3.16
CA MET A 103 32.96 4.04 -4.02
C MET A 103 33.97 5.16 -4.15
N TYR A 104 35.25 4.80 -4.06
CA TYR A 104 36.32 5.75 -4.29
C TYR A 104 36.41 6.13 -5.77
N ASP A 105 36.26 7.40 -6.06
CA ASP A 105 36.44 7.97 -7.40
C ASP A 105 37.90 8.40 -7.58
N GLN A 106 38.67 7.63 -8.32
CA GLN A 106 40.10 7.89 -8.59
C GLN A 106 40.36 9.23 -9.27
N LYS A 107 39.35 9.76 -10.02
CA LYS A 107 39.54 11.05 -10.74
C LYS A 107 39.40 12.25 -9.82
N THR A 108 38.55 12.16 -8.81
CA THR A 108 38.31 13.28 -7.87
C THR A 108 39.01 13.08 -6.53
N GLY A 109 39.51 11.87 -6.22
CA GLY A 109 40.09 11.54 -4.92
C GLY A 109 39.09 11.44 -3.77
N GLU A 110 37.78 11.32 -4.10
CA GLU A 110 36.72 11.36 -3.10
C GLU A 110 35.87 10.08 -3.12
N PHE A 111 35.27 9.77 -1.96
CA PHE A 111 34.25 8.72 -1.89
C PHE A 111 32.90 9.27 -2.35
N LYS A 112 32.33 8.68 -3.38
CA LYS A 112 31.00 9.04 -3.94
C LYS A 112 29.97 7.96 -3.69
N LEU A 113 28.79 8.36 -3.27
CA LEU A 113 27.66 7.44 -3.12
C LEU A 113 27.23 6.87 -4.47
N ARG A 114 27.35 5.57 -4.65
CA ARG A 114 26.67 4.82 -5.68
C ARG A 114 25.33 4.37 -5.13
N ALA A 115 24.29 5.19 -5.37
CA ALA A 115 22.94 4.95 -4.88
C ALA A 115 22.35 3.63 -5.41
N GLY A 116 21.83 2.81 -4.51
CA GLY A 116 21.17 1.55 -4.84
C GLY A 116 19.73 1.72 -5.37
N PRO A 117 19.05 0.61 -5.65
CA PRO A 117 17.67 0.61 -6.14
C PRO A 117 16.65 1.29 -5.24
N LEU A 118 16.88 1.37 -3.92
CA LEU A 118 15.98 2.05 -2.98
C LEU A 118 15.81 3.55 -3.30
N PHE A 119 16.76 4.18 -4.01
CA PHE A 119 16.65 5.57 -4.44
C PHE A 119 15.71 5.71 -5.66
N CYS A 120 14.45 5.38 -5.44
CA CYS A 120 13.34 5.50 -6.40
C CYS A 120 12.05 5.91 -5.69
N ASN A 121 10.97 6.15 -6.45
CA ASN A 121 9.66 6.47 -5.89
C ASN A 121 8.80 5.22 -5.69
N ILE A 122 8.85 4.30 -6.66
CA ILE A 122 8.12 3.03 -6.61
C ILE A 122 9.12 1.90 -6.80
N LEU A 123 9.25 1.08 -5.77
CA LEU A 123 10.08 -0.11 -5.78
C LEU A 123 9.20 -1.35 -5.87
N LEU A 124 9.48 -2.21 -6.83
CA LEU A 124 9.01 -3.60 -6.81
C LEU A 124 10.10 -4.47 -6.19
N ALA A 125 9.86 -4.94 -4.97
CA ALA A 125 10.69 -5.93 -4.29
C ALA A 125 10.12 -7.33 -4.58
N ASP A 126 10.67 -7.98 -5.61
CA ASP A 126 10.12 -9.24 -6.12
C ASP A 126 10.69 -10.44 -5.35
N GLU A 127 9.80 -11.33 -4.87
CA GLU A 127 10.13 -12.52 -4.08
C GLU A 127 10.93 -12.22 -2.79
N ILE A 128 10.45 -11.26 -1.99
CA ILE A 128 11.14 -10.78 -0.78
C ILE A 128 11.52 -11.90 0.20
N ASN A 129 10.74 -12.99 0.24
CA ASN A 129 10.99 -14.16 1.09
C ASN A 129 12.18 -15.03 0.65
N ARG A 130 12.82 -14.76 -0.50
CA ARG A 130 14.03 -15.48 -0.94
C ARG A 130 15.33 -14.89 -0.42
N ALA A 131 15.33 -13.61 -0.03
CA ALA A 131 16.56 -12.99 0.46
C ALA A 131 16.78 -13.25 1.96
N PRO A 132 18.05 -13.20 2.40
CA PRO A 132 18.40 -13.37 3.81
C PRO A 132 17.72 -12.33 4.70
N PRO A 133 17.49 -12.65 6.01
CA PRO A 133 16.83 -11.75 6.95
C PRO A 133 17.48 -10.37 7.09
N LYS A 134 18.80 -10.27 6.92
CA LYS A 134 19.52 -8.97 6.95
C LYS A 134 19.10 -8.05 5.81
N THR A 135 18.91 -8.59 4.61
CA THR A 135 18.50 -7.82 3.42
C THR A 135 17.02 -7.45 3.51
N GLN A 136 16.18 -8.37 4.02
CA GLN A 136 14.78 -8.05 4.33
C GLN A 136 14.67 -6.93 5.35
N ALA A 137 15.45 -6.98 6.43
CA ALA A 137 15.46 -5.94 7.48
C ALA A 137 15.84 -4.56 6.93
N ALA A 138 16.85 -4.48 6.06
CA ALA A 138 17.25 -3.21 5.42
C ALA A 138 16.12 -2.61 4.55
N LEU A 139 15.40 -3.44 3.78
CA LEU A 139 14.23 -2.98 3.04
C LEU A 139 13.11 -2.50 3.97
N LEU A 140 12.80 -3.27 5.01
CA LEU A 140 11.71 -2.96 5.94
C LEU A 140 12.00 -1.71 6.78
N GLU A 141 13.27 -1.43 7.10
CA GLU A 141 13.68 -0.17 7.72
C GLU A 141 13.47 1.01 6.76
N ALA A 142 13.95 0.89 5.52
CA ALA A 142 13.74 1.90 4.49
C ALA A 142 12.26 2.18 4.22
N MET A 143 11.40 1.14 4.29
CA MET A 143 9.94 1.26 4.16
C MET A 143 9.30 2.08 5.27
N GLU A 144 9.78 1.97 6.50
CA GLU A 144 9.23 2.65 7.67
C GLU A 144 9.78 4.07 7.81
N GLU A 145 11.10 4.20 7.78
CA GLU A 145 11.81 5.44 8.05
C GLU A 145 11.89 6.39 6.84
N LYS A 146 11.60 5.89 5.62
CA LYS A 146 11.74 6.62 4.35
C LYS A 146 13.14 7.20 4.16
N GLN A 147 14.14 6.53 4.73
CA GLN A 147 15.55 6.85 4.65
C GLN A 147 16.40 5.58 4.75
N VAL A 148 17.65 5.66 4.40
CA VAL A 148 18.65 4.59 4.54
C VAL A 148 19.93 5.15 5.16
N THR A 149 20.60 4.35 5.97
CA THR A 149 21.89 4.71 6.56
C THR A 149 23.00 3.87 5.90
N ILE A 150 23.94 4.53 5.22
CA ILE A 150 25.04 3.90 4.50
C ILE A 150 26.33 4.42 5.12
N GLU A 151 27.14 3.51 5.69
CA GLU A 151 28.41 3.85 6.34
C GLU A 151 28.30 5.01 7.37
N GLY A 152 27.20 4.99 8.16
CA GLY A 152 26.92 5.99 9.20
C GLY A 152 26.28 7.29 8.69
N ILE A 153 26.10 7.46 7.38
CA ILE A 153 25.48 8.64 6.79
C ILE A 153 24.04 8.32 6.40
N THR A 154 23.08 9.10 6.91
CA THR A 154 21.65 8.92 6.63
C THR A 154 21.23 9.69 5.39
N HIS A 155 20.60 9.00 4.45
CA HIS A 155 20.08 9.54 3.19
C HIS A 155 18.56 9.38 3.12
N LYS A 156 17.84 10.49 2.92
CA LYS A 156 16.39 10.46 2.67
C LYS A 156 16.08 9.89 1.30
N LEU A 157 15.04 9.04 1.24
CA LEU A 157 14.54 8.50 -0.02
C LEU A 157 13.64 9.52 -0.73
N PRO A 158 13.54 9.46 -2.07
CA PRO A 158 12.67 10.35 -2.84
C PRO A 158 11.19 10.17 -2.43
N ALA A 159 10.47 11.27 -2.22
CA ALA A 159 9.04 11.24 -1.93
C ALA A 159 8.19 11.38 -3.21
N PRO A 160 7.09 10.62 -3.34
CA PRO A 160 6.68 9.52 -2.48
C PRO A 160 7.63 8.32 -2.60
N PHE A 161 7.78 7.53 -1.53
CA PHE A 161 8.47 6.24 -1.58
C PHE A 161 7.51 5.14 -1.17
N VAL A 162 7.16 4.27 -2.12
CA VAL A 162 6.21 3.17 -1.93
C VAL A 162 6.84 1.88 -2.43
N VAL A 163 6.78 0.84 -1.61
CA VAL A 163 7.24 -0.51 -1.95
C VAL A 163 6.02 -1.39 -2.23
N LEU A 164 6.05 -2.03 -3.40
CA LEU A 164 5.23 -3.19 -3.71
C LEU A 164 6.15 -4.42 -3.57
N ALA A 165 5.98 -5.17 -2.51
CA ALA A 165 6.70 -6.42 -2.33
C ALA A 165 5.88 -7.58 -2.85
N THR A 166 6.55 -8.61 -3.38
CA THR A 166 5.86 -9.85 -3.76
C THR A 166 6.36 -11.01 -2.94
N GLN A 167 5.47 -11.97 -2.72
CA GLN A 167 5.77 -13.25 -2.08
C GLN A 167 5.08 -14.36 -2.85
N ASN A 168 5.78 -15.47 -3.08
CA ASN A 168 5.19 -16.67 -3.64
C ASN A 168 4.78 -17.59 -2.47
N PRO A 169 3.50 -17.93 -2.32
CA PRO A 169 3.02 -18.73 -1.19
C PRO A 169 3.42 -20.21 -1.25
N ILE A 170 3.80 -20.72 -2.42
CA ILE A 170 4.09 -22.15 -2.63
C ILE A 170 5.57 -22.49 -2.42
N GLU A 171 6.47 -21.60 -2.78
CA GLU A 171 7.90 -21.83 -2.62
C GLU A 171 8.28 -21.82 -1.14
N GLN A 172 8.51 -23.00 -0.58
CA GLN A 172 8.97 -23.17 0.80
C GLN A 172 10.47 -23.47 0.88
N GLU A 173 11.03 -24.13 -0.14
CA GLU A 173 12.43 -24.50 -0.19
C GLU A 173 13.32 -23.28 -0.50
N GLY A 174 14.35 -23.05 0.32
CA GLY A 174 15.26 -21.90 0.15
C GLY A 174 14.64 -20.53 0.44
N THR A 175 13.53 -20.49 1.18
CA THR A 175 12.88 -19.21 1.55
C THR A 175 13.03 -18.88 3.02
N TYR A 176 13.04 -17.57 3.31
CA TYR A 176 13.02 -16.99 4.65
C TYR A 176 11.68 -16.27 4.85
N PRO A 177 10.68 -16.93 5.45
CA PRO A 177 9.38 -16.30 5.64
C PRO A 177 9.51 -15.06 6.51
N LEU A 178 8.73 -14.02 6.16
CA LEU A 178 8.67 -12.80 6.96
C LEU A 178 8.02 -13.07 8.32
N PRO A 179 8.68 -12.74 9.44
CA PRO A 179 8.05 -12.79 10.74
C PRO A 179 6.80 -11.89 10.80
N GLU A 180 5.85 -12.26 11.66
CA GLU A 180 4.57 -11.54 11.80
C GLU A 180 4.75 -10.05 12.15
N ALA A 181 5.73 -9.72 13.00
CA ALA A 181 6.08 -8.34 13.33
C ALA A 181 6.59 -7.52 12.11
N GLN A 182 7.17 -8.20 11.11
CA GLN A 182 7.61 -7.57 9.86
C GLN A 182 6.45 -7.44 8.88
N MET A 183 5.53 -8.40 8.88
CA MET A 183 4.29 -8.33 8.10
C MET A 183 3.43 -7.13 8.46
N ASP A 184 3.42 -6.71 9.74
CA ASP A 184 2.66 -5.54 10.23
C ASP A 184 3.12 -4.21 9.61
N ARG A 185 4.32 -4.16 8.99
CA ARG A 185 4.83 -2.96 8.29
C ARG A 185 4.19 -2.74 6.92
N PHE A 186 3.56 -3.75 6.34
CA PHE A 186 2.79 -3.59 5.11
C PHE A 186 1.39 -3.05 5.42
N LEU A 187 1.00 -1.98 4.73
CA LEU A 187 -0.33 -1.39 4.87
C LEU A 187 -1.41 -2.36 4.39
N ILE A 188 -1.23 -2.89 3.20
CA ILE A 188 -2.17 -3.77 2.50
C ILE A 188 -1.46 -5.06 2.13
N LYS A 189 -2.12 -6.22 2.41
CA LYS A 189 -1.81 -7.51 1.81
C LYS A 189 -2.95 -7.89 0.88
N MET A 190 -2.62 -8.22 -0.37
CA MET A 190 -3.61 -8.55 -1.39
C MET A 190 -3.09 -9.58 -2.38
N SER A 191 -4.02 -10.19 -3.13
CA SER A 191 -3.76 -11.06 -4.26
C SER A 191 -4.35 -10.44 -5.53
N MET A 192 -3.66 -10.55 -6.65
CA MET A 192 -4.20 -10.21 -7.97
C MET A 192 -5.17 -11.27 -8.47
N GLY A 193 -4.90 -12.52 -8.13
CA GLY A 193 -5.64 -13.67 -8.62
C GLY A 193 -5.50 -13.89 -10.12
N TYR A 194 -5.94 -15.05 -10.58
CA TYR A 194 -5.99 -15.34 -12.01
C TYR A 194 -7.06 -14.47 -12.70
N PRO A 195 -6.84 -14.10 -13.98
CA PRO A 195 -7.88 -13.51 -14.79
C PRO A 195 -9.00 -14.55 -15.03
N ASP A 196 -10.23 -14.09 -15.14
CA ASP A 196 -11.30 -14.94 -15.63
C ASP A 196 -11.19 -15.17 -17.15
N ARG A 197 -12.04 -16.06 -17.69
CA ARG A 197 -12.02 -16.41 -19.11
C ARG A 197 -12.22 -15.22 -20.04
N SER A 198 -13.05 -14.28 -19.64
CA SER A 198 -13.35 -13.07 -20.43
C SER A 198 -12.19 -12.07 -20.37
N GLU A 199 -11.60 -11.89 -19.18
CA GLU A 199 -10.43 -11.06 -18.95
C GLU A 199 -9.22 -11.60 -19.75
N GLU A 200 -8.97 -12.92 -19.72
CA GLU A 200 -7.86 -13.53 -20.45
C GLU A 200 -8.02 -13.38 -21.97
N LYS A 201 -9.25 -13.57 -22.49
CA LYS A 201 -9.57 -13.28 -23.90
C LYS A 201 -9.32 -11.81 -24.25
N ALA A 202 -9.67 -10.90 -23.36
CA ALA A 202 -9.46 -9.46 -23.57
C ALA A 202 -7.96 -9.11 -23.56
N ILE A 203 -7.16 -9.74 -22.71
CA ILE A 203 -5.69 -9.59 -22.70
C ILE A 203 -5.11 -9.97 -24.07
N LEU A 204 -5.48 -11.14 -24.60
CA LEU A 204 -5.00 -11.61 -25.91
C LEU A 204 -5.48 -10.68 -27.05
N ALA A 205 -6.74 -10.25 -27.04
CA ALA A 205 -7.28 -9.35 -28.03
C ALA A 205 -6.53 -8.00 -28.05
N ARG A 206 -6.29 -7.40 -26.88
CA ARG A 206 -5.51 -6.16 -26.77
C ARG A 206 -4.06 -6.34 -27.21
N ARG A 207 -3.43 -7.50 -26.89
CA ARG A 207 -2.06 -7.80 -27.37
C ARG A 207 -2.01 -7.88 -28.89
N LYS A 208 -3.00 -8.54 -29.51
CA LYS A 208 -3.14 -8.63 -30.97
C LYS A 208 -3.27 -7.25 -31.63
N LEU A 209 -4.13 -6.38 -31.07
CA LEU A 209 -4.34 -5.03 -31.59
C LEU A 209 -3.09 -4.15 -31.45
N ARG A 210 -2.36 -4.27 -30.34
CA ARG A 210 -1.16 -3.46 -30.06
C ARG A 210 0.04 -3.86 -30.92
N GLY A 211 0.18 -5.13 -31.30
CA GLY A 211 1.28 -5.64 -32.13
C GLY A 211 2.65 -5.71 -31.44
N LYS A 212 2.82 -5.14 -30.23
CA LYS A 212 4.06 -5.11 -29.45
C LYS A 212 3.82 -5.50 -28.00
N ASP A 213 4.86 -5.86 -27.24
CA ASP A 213 4.74 -6.20 -25.81
C ASP A 213 4.68 -4.97 -24.92
N ASP A 214 5.32 -3.88 -25.31
CA ASP A 214 5.31 -2.63 -24.58
C ASP A 214 3.93 -1.97 -24.55
N HIS A 215 3.69 -1.26 -23.45
CA HIS A 215 2.49 -0.46 -23.22
C HIS A 215 2.83 1.02 -23.20
N ASP A 216 2.16 1.78 -24.05
CA ASP A 216 2.18 3.22 -23.97
C ASP A 216 1.24 3.65 -22.83
N VAL A 217 1.79 4.30 -21.81
CA VAL A 217 1.07 4.75 -20.61
C VAL A 217 1.22 6.25 -20.49
N LEU A 218 0.11 6.96 -20.43
CA LEU A 218 0.11 8.41 -20.27
C LEU A 218 0.46 8.76 -18.81
N GLN A 219 1.31 9.74 -18.65
CA GLN A 219 1.56 10.34 -17.35
C GLN A 219 0.36 11.20 -16.94
N ILE A 220 -0.31 10.82 -15.87
CA ILE A 220 -1.52 11.49 -15.35
C ILE A 220 -1.15 12.57 -14.32
N THR A 221 -0.11 12.32 -13.55
CA THR A 221 0.30 13.21 -12.46
C THR A 221 1.82 13.22 -12.29
N SER A 222 2.34 13.80 -11.21
CA SER A 222 3.77 13.86 -10.91
C SER A 222 4.05 13.53 -9.45
N PRO A 223 5.28 13.14 -9.07
CA PRO A 223 5.62 12.84 -7.69
C PRO A 223 5.26 13.96 -6.71
N LYS A 224 5.49 15.22 -7.08
CA LYS A 224 5.11 16.38 -6.26
C LYS A 224 3.60 16.47 -6.03
N LYS A 225 2.80 16.22 -7.07
CA LYS A 225 1.33 16.22 -6.97
C LYS A 225 0.84 15.03 -6.13
N VAL A 226 1.45 13.85 -6.25
CA VAL A 226 1.11 12.69 -5.39
C VAL A 226 1.33 13.03 -3.91
N VAL A 227 2.46 13.66 -3.56
CA VAL A 227 2.70 14.11 -2.17
C VAL A 227 1.68 15.17 -1.73
N ALA A 228 1.27 16.07 -2.62
CA ALA A 228 0.20 17.03 -2.31
C ALA A 228 -1.15 16.33 -2.08
N MET A 229 -1.50 15.33 -2.89
CA MET A 229 -2.70 14.51 -2.68
C MET A 229 -2.66 13.77 -1.33
N GLN A 230 -1.50 13.17 -0.97
CA GLN A 230 -1.31 12.52 0.33
C GLN A 230 -1.56 13.47 1.50
N LYS A 231 -1.09 14.71 1.39
CA LYS A 231 -1.35 15.76 2.41
C LYS A 231 -2.81 16.21 2.43
N ALA A 232 -3.46 16.25 1.27
CA ALA A 232 -4.87 16.62 1.16
C ALA A 232 -5.79 15.66 1.91
N LEU A 233 -5.41 14.38 2.06
CA LEU A 233 -6.20 13.41 2.83
C LEU A 233 -6.35 13.79 4.31
N GLU A 234 -5.45 14.60 4.86
CA GLU A 234 -5.56 15.07 6.25
C GLU A 234 -6.76 16.01 6.47
N THR A 235 -7.30 16.59 5.40
CA THR A 235 -8.50 17.43 5.47
C THR A 235 -9.82 16.65 5.42
N VAL A 236 -9.77 15.35 5.10
CA VAL A 236 -10.96 14.50 5.07
C VAL A 236 -11.48 14.28 6.49
N HIS A 237 -12.72 14.65 6.71
CA HIS A 237 -13.38 14.56 8.02
C HIS A 237 -13.63 13.10 8.42
N VAL A 238 -13.40 12.78 9.68
CA VAL A 238 -13.71 11.48 10.28
C VAL A 238 -14.51 11.68 11.54
N ASP A 239 -15.78 11.30 11.49
CA ASP A 239 -16.69 11.42 12.64
C ASP A 239 -16.20 10.57 13.82
N PRO A 240 -16.37 11.01 15.09
CA PRO A 240 -16.04 10.21 16.27
C PRO A 240 -16.69 8.83 16.30
N ALA A 241 -17.89 8.66 15.73
CA ALA A 241 -18.55 7.36 15.63
C ALA A 241 -17.79 6.41 14.69
N ILE A 242 -17.19 6.92 13.60
CA ILE A 242 -16.31 6.16 12.71
C ILE A 242 -15.02 5.75 13.43
N LEU A 243 -14.43 6.64 14.27
CA LEU A 243 -13.26 6.29 15.07
C LEU A 243 -13.57 5.15 16.03
N SER A 244 -14.73 5.21 16.71
CA SER A 244 -15.21 4.15 17.59
C SER A 244 -15.43 2.84 16.84
N TYR A 245 -16.00 2.90 15.63
CA TYR A 245 -16.21 1.74 14.76
C TYR A 245 -14.89 1.07 14.35
N VAL A 246 -13.87 1.84 13.98
CA VAL A 246 -12.52 1.32 13.67
C VAL A 246 -11.92 0.63 14.88
N VAL A 247 -12.02 1.24 16.07
CA VAL A 247 -11.50 0.66 17.31
C VAL A 247 -12.23 -0.64 17.66
N GLU A 248 -13.56 -0.68 17.55
CA GLU A 248 -14.35 -1.88 17.81
C GLU A 248 -13.96 -3.05 16.89
N ILE A 249 -13.80 -2.81 15.58
CA ILE A 249 -13.34 -3.83 14.63
C ILE A 249 -11.99 -4.41 15.06
N VAL A 250 -11.05 -3.55 15.44
CA VAL A 250 -9.70 -3.97 15.84
C VAL A 250 -9.73 -4.69 17.18
N GLN A 251 -10.51 -4.24 18.16
CA GLN A 251 -10.63 -4.89 19.48
C GLN A 251 -11.26 -6.28 19.36
N ARG A 252 -12.32 -6.44 18.59
CA ARG A 252 -12.93 -7.76 18.30
C ARG A 252 -11.94 -8.78 17.75
N SER A 253 -10.94 -8.34 17.00
CA SER A 253 -9.88 -9.24 16.52
C SER A 253 -8.99 -9.80 17.63
N ARG A 254 -9.00 -9.19 18.84
CA ARG A 254 -8.21 -9.64 20.00
C ARG A 254 -8.98 -10.58 20.94
N GLU A 255 -10.30 -10.60 20.81
CA GLU A 255 -11.21 -11.34 21.69
C GLU A 255 -11.54 -12.75 21.18
N ASP A 256 -11.33 -13.05 19.90
CA ASP A 256 -11.68 -14.35 19.34
C ASP A 256 -10.74 -15.45 19.86
N HIS A 257 -11.31 -16.47 20.50
CA HIS A 257 -10.58 -17.58 21.13
C HIS A 257 -9.69 -18.39 20.18
N ARG A 258 -9.87 -18.27 18.87
CA ARG A 258 -9.10 -18.94 17.80
C ARG A 258 -7.81 -18.19 17.44
N ILE A 259 -7.61 -17.02 18.00
CA ILE A 259 -6.50 -16.13 17.72
C ILE A 259 -5.47 -16.22 18.85
N ILE A 260 -4.19 -16.18 18.50
CA ILE A 260 -3.07 -15.97 19.42
C ILE A 260 -2.85 -14.47 19.61
N ASN A 261 -2.71 -13.76 18.48
CA ASN A 261 -2.50 -12.31 18.44
C ASN A 261 -3.47 -11.67 17.45
N GLY A 262 -4.28 -10.73 17.92
CA GLY A 262 -5.13 -9.89 17.09
C GLY A 262 -4.39 -8.68 16.53
N CYS A 263 -5.12 -7.81 15.84
CA CYS A 263 -4.58 -6.61 15.23
C CYS A 263 -3.97 -5.64 16.26
N SER A 264 -2.80 -5.08 15.94
CA SER A 264 -2.13 -4.04 16.73
C SER A 264 -2.82 -2.68 16.58
N PRO A 265 -2.51 -1.66 17.43
CA PRO A 265 -2.97 -0.29 17.22
C PRO A 265 -2.57 0.30 15.86
N ARG A 266 -1.50 -0.21 15.24
CA ARG A 266 -1.10 0.15 13.87
C ARG A 266 -2.21 -0.18 12.85
N ALA A 267 -2.98 -1.26 13.06
CA ALA A 267 -4.12 -1.58 12.22
C ALA A 267 -5.21 -0.51 12.28
N SER A 268 -5.52 0.02 13.48
CA SER A 268 -6.48 1.15 13.62
C SER A 268 -6.00 2.39 12.88
N GLN A 269 -4.71 2.75 13.03
CA GLN A 269 -4.12 3.88 12.31
C GLN A 269 -4.14 3.67 10.79
N ASN A 270 -3.89 2.45 10.32
CA ASN A 270 -3.91 2.09 8.92
C ASN A 270 -5.34 2.13 8.35
N LEU A 271 -6.34 1.64 9.08
CA LEU A 271 -7.76 1.76 8.69
C LEU A 271 -8.18 3.22 8.61
N PHE A 272 -7.86 4.02 9.63
CA PHE A 272 -8.14 5.45 9.68
C PHE A 272 -7.53 6.20 8.47
N LYS A 273 -6.27 5.96 8.18
CA LYS A 273 -5.56 6.60 7.08
C LYS A 273 -6.09 6.18 5.71
N SER A 274 -6.35 4.88 5.53
CA SER A 274 -6.77 4.33 4.26
C SER A 274 -8.25 4.60 3.95
N SER A 275 -9.10 4.73 4.97
CA SER A 275 -10.50 5.11 4.76
C SER A 275 -10.64 6.54 4.24
N ARG A 276 -9.78 7.47 4.69
CA ARG A 276 -9.70 8.82 4.12
C ARG A 276 -9.33 8.80 2.64
N ALA A 277 -8.36 7.93 2.27
CA ALA A 277 -7.98 7.76 0.87
C ALA A 277 -9.14 7.16 0.05
N ALA A 278 -9.88 6.19 0.59
CA ALA A 278 -11.04 5.60 -0.07
C ALA A 278 -12.14 6.64 -0.29
N ALA A 279 -12.48 7.43 0.74
CA ALA A 279 -13.45 8.53 0.65
C ALA A 279 -13.06 9.58 -0.39
N ALA A 280 -11.78 10.00 -0.38
CA ALA A 280 -11.25 10.99 -1.32
C ALA A 280 -11.27 10.50 -2.78
N ILE A 281 -11.00 9.23 -3.04
CA ILE A 281 -11.13 8.63 -4.39
C ILE A 281 -12.59 8.75 -4.89
N ASP A 282 -13.57 8.59 -4.00
CA ASP A 282 -14.99 8.73 -4.31
C ASP A 282 -15.48 10.20 -4.31
N GLY A 283 -14.57 11.17 -4.13
CA GLY A 283 -14.89 12.61 -4.14
C GLY A 283 -15.55 13.12 -2.87
N ARG A 284 -15.51 12.33 -1.77
CA ARG A 284 -16.09 12.73 -0.49
C ARG A 284 -15.02 13.31 0.43
N ASP A 285 -15.33 14.39 1.08
CA ASP A 285 -14.52 15.06 2.10
C ASP A 285 -14.80 14.51 3.52
N TYR A 286 -15.54 13.42 3.63
CA TYR A 286 -15.83 12.70 4.88
C TYR A 286 -15.84 11.18 4.66
N VAL A 287 -15.51 10.45 5.72
CA VAL A 287 -15.46 8.98 5.75
C VAL A 287 -16.81 8.39 6.13
N ILE A 288 -17.21 7.32 5.45
CA ILE A 288 -18.38 6.50 5.79
C ILE A 288 -17.96 5.07 6.20
N PRO A 289 -18.81 4.30 6.89
CA PRO A 289 -18.50 2.92 7.31
C PRO A 289 -18.07 2.00 6.15
N ASP A 290 -18.61 2.20 4.95
CA ASP A 290 -18.26 1.38 3.79
C ASP A 290 -16.82 1.60 3.32
N ASP A 291 -16.23 2.77 3.56
CA ASP A 291 -14.82 3.00 3.29
C ASP A 291 -13.94 2.10 4.15
N ILE A 292 -14.29 1.94 5.43
CA ILE A 292 -13.61 1.02 6.36
C ILE A 292 -13.76 -0.42 5.88
N LYS A 293 -15.01 -0.86 5.59
CA LYS A 293 -15.31 -2.23 5.17
C LYS A 293 -14.57 -2.61 3.88
N SER A 294 -14.45 -1.69 2.93
CA SER A 294 -13.85 -1.92 1.62
C SER A 294 -12.38 -2.35 1.67
N ILE A 295 -11.65 -1.92 2.73
CA ILE A 295 -10.21 -2.13 2.88
C ILE A 295 -9.82 -2.95 4.11
N ALA A 296 -10.76 -3.16 5.05
CA ALA A 296 -10.45 -3.81 6.33
C ALA A 296 -9.88 -5.22 6.18
N LEU A 297 -10.38 -6.00 5.23
CA LEU A 297 -9.85 -7.35 4.97
C LEU A 297 -8.37 -7.31 4.59
N GLN A 298 -7.98 -6.40 3.70
CA GLN A 298 -6.61 -6.29 3.19
C GLN A 298 -5.64 -5.68 4.21
N ILE A 299 -6.17 -4.89 5.15
CA ILE A 299 -5.37 -4.26 6.20
C ILE A 299 -5.22 -5.17 7.41
N CYS A 300 -6.28 -5.87 7.82
CA CYS A 300 -6.30 -6.57 9.10
C CYS A 300 -5.96 -8.07 9.00
N SER A 301 -6.33 -8.75 7.91
CA SER A 301 -6.26 -10.21 7.85
C SER A 301 -4.84 -10.78 8.04
N HIS A 302 -3.82 -10.09 7.54
CA HIS A 302 -2.42 -10.53 7.64
C HIS A 302 -1.77 -10.19 8.98
N ARG A 303 -2.48 -9.46 9.85
CA ARG A 303 -2.07 -9.09 11.22
C ARG A 303 -2.61 -10.02 12.29
N ILE A 304 -3.48 -10.94 11.88
CA ILE A 304 -4.11 -11.91 12.78
C ILE A 304 -3.32 -13.20 12.79
N VAL A 305 -2.81 -13.56 13.96
CA VAL A 305 -2.08 -14.81 14.19
C VAL A 305 -3.05 -15.84 14.71
N MET A 306 -3.31 -16.86 13.91
CA MET A 306 -4.24 -17.94 14.25
C MET A 306 -3.58 -19.01 15.09
N LYS A 307 -4.33 -19.60 16.05
CA LYS A 307 -3.91 -20.79 16.78
C LYS A 307 -3.70 -21.99 15.83
N PRO A 308 -2.76 -22.91 16.16
CA PRO A 308 -2.49 -24.08 15.32
C PRO A 308 -3.74 -24.90 15.00
N GLU A 309 -4.61 -25.11 15.97
CA GLU A 309 -5.84 -25.89 15.82
C GLU A 309 -6.81 -25.23 14.81
N ALA A 310 -6.85 -23.90 14.79
CA ALA A 310 -7.67 -23.16 13.83
C ALA A 310 -7.06 -23.21 12.43
N LYS A 311 -5.72 -23.11 12.30
CA LYS A 311 -5.01 -23.26 11.02
C LYS A 311 -5.24 -24.64 10.40
N ILE A 312 -5.17 -25.71 11.20
CA ILE A 312 -5.42 -27.11 10.75
C ILE A 312 -6.86 -27.24 10.20
N ARG A 313 -7.83 -26.54 10.78
CA ARG A 313 -9.23 -26.49 10.30
C ARG A 313 -9.43 -25.58 9.10
N GLY A 314 -8.38 -25.02 8.52
CA GLY A 314 -8.46 -24.10 7.38
C GLY A 314 -9.01 -22.71 7.69
N ILE A 315 -9.10 -22.32 8.98
CA ILE A 315 -9.58 -21.01 9.38
C ILE A 315 -8.42 -20.00 9.24
N THR A 316 -8.66 -18.95 8.48
CA THR A 316 -7.67 -17.89 8.20
C THR A 316 -8.06 -16.58 8.87
N GLY A 317 -7.10 -15.65 9.02
CA GLY A 317 -7.38 -14.28 9.47
C GLY A 317 -8.46 -13.58 8.63
N MET A 318 -8.54 -13.88 7.33
CA MET A 318 -9.58 -13.36 6.45
C MET A 318 -10.99 -13.87 6.82
N HIS A 319 -11.14 -15.15 7.19
CA HIS A 319 -12.41 -15.70 7.67
C HIS A 319 -12.86 -14.98 8.94
N ILE A 320 -11.94 -14.77 9.89
CA ILE A 320 -12.23 -14.07 11.13
C ILE A 320 -12.63 -12.62 10.87
N MET A 321 -11.89 -11.91 10.03
CA MET A 321 -12.21 -10.51 9.72
C MET A 321 -13.56 -10.36 9.01
N ARG A 322 -13.92 -11.26 8.09
CA ARG A 322 -15.25 -11.25 7.48
C ARG A 322 -16.35 -11.40 8.52
N LYS A 323 -16.17 -12.32 9.48
CA LYS A 323 -17.10 -12.50 10.59
C LYS A 323 -17.22 -11.22 11.41
N ILE A 324 -16.11 -10.63 11.86
CA ILE A 324 -16.08 -9.39 12.64
C ILE A 324 -16.83 -8.27 11.91
N LEU A 325 -16.53 -8.06 10.61
CA LEU A 325 -17.18 -7.01 9.81
C LEU A 325 -18.69 -7.22 9.61
N SER A 326 -19.17 -8.46 9.73
CA SER A 326 -20.61 -8.76 9.69
C SER A 326 -21.30 -8.59 11.04
N GLU A 327 -20.58 -8.71 12.16
CA GLU A 327 -21.12 -8.67 13.52
C GLU A 327 -21.03 -7.29 14.18
N VAL A 328 -20.00 -6.48 13.84
CA VAL A 328 -19.83 -5.14 14.43
C VAL A 328 -20.92 -4.19 13.89
N PRO A 329 -21.71 -3.58 14.78
CA PRO A 329 -22.78 -2.67 14.38
C PRO A 329 -22.23 -1.47 13.59
N VAL A 330 -22.88 -1.16 12.49
CA VAL A 330 -22.53 0.02 11.67
C VAL A 330 -23.05 1.27 12.39
N PRO A 331 -22.20 2.28 12.64
CA PRO A 331 -22.64 3.49 13.29
C PRO A 331 -23.61 4.29 12.41
N VAL A 332 -24.64 4.85 13.02
CA VAL A 332 -25.50 5.83 12.38
C VAL A 332 -24.83 7.19 12.53
N ILE A 333 -24.38 7.75 11.43
CA ILE A 333 -23.80 9.10 11.40
C ILE A 333 -24.97 10.07 11.28
N GLN A 334 -25.18 10.91 12.26
CA GLN A 334 -26.14 12.02 12.14
C GLN A 334 -25.52 13.07 11.23
N PRO A 335 -26.22 13.53 10.18
CA PRO A 335 -25.74 14.66 9.40
C PRO A 335 -25.60 15.88 10.32
N ALA A 336 -24.45 16.53 10.26
CA ALA A 336 -24.15 17.76 10.99
C ALA A 336 -24.99 18.94 10.44
#